data_8084a3e99f7ce73f0438b0b333730b55
#
_entry.id   8084a3e99f7ce73f0438b0b333730b55
#
_cell.length_a   1.000
_cell.length_b   1.000
_cell.length_c   1.000
_cell.angle_alpha   90.00
_cell.angle_beta   90.00
_cell.angle_gamma   90.00
#
_symmetry.space_group_name_H-M   'P 1'
#
loop_
_entity.id
_entity.type
_entity.pdbx_description
1 polymer ?
#
loop_
_entity_poly.entity_id
_entity_poly.type
_entity_poly.pdbx_seq_one_letter_code
_entity_poly.pdbx_strand_id
1 'polypeptide(L)'
;MKTLETNDWMILNSIIYKIYTTEDADIMREQFLEQMKMVLDFDSADFFLADSQESRHLVRPVTYNCDDESPMYDEMNADRGIVYSGKSLVYRETDMISDEKRVQTEYYQKVYRPNNWHYAIQMILGRNKEFLGVVTFYRTIGKDNFQYDDIFI
;
A
#
# COMPACT_ATOMS: atom_id res chain seq x y z
N MET A 1 -17.09 -3.49 12.29
CA MET A 1 -15.90 -2.63 12.46
C MET A 1 -15.06 -3.14 13.62
N LYS A 2 -13.77 -3.24 13.41
CA LYS A 2 -12.84 -3.70 14.45
C LYS A 2 -12.75 -2.67 15.58
N THR A 3 -12.87 -3.13 16.82
CA THR A 3 -12.64 -2.28 17.99
C THR A 3 -11.14 -2.26 18.29
N LEU A 4 -10.54 -1.06 18.28
CA LEU A 4 -9.14 -0.90 18.63
C LEU A 4 -8.97 -0.90 20.14
N GLU A 5 -8.04 -1.70 20.62
CA GLU A 5 -7.66 -1.73 22.03
C GLU A 5 -6.72 -0.57 22.35
N THR A 6 -6.52 -0.30 23.65
CA THR A 6 -5.63 0.76 24.12
C THR A 6 -4.23 0.62 23.52
N ASN A 7 -3.72 -0.60 23.43
CA ASN A 7 -2.39 -0.85 22.86
C ASN A 7 -2.32 -0.47 21.38
N ASP A 8 -3.36 -0.75 20.60
CA ASP A 8 -3.43 -0.37 19.19
C ASP A 8 -3.39 1.15 19.04
N TRP A 9 -4.16 1.86 19.86
CA TRP A 9 -4.15 3.32 19.88
C TRP A 9 -2.79 3.91 20.22
N MET A 10 -2.08 3.31 21.17
CA MET A 10 -0.73 3.75 21.54
C MET A 10 0.24 3.57 20.37
N ILE A 11 0.15 2.45 19.66
CA ILE A 11 1.00 2.18 18.51
C ILE A 11 0.70 3.17 17.38
N LEU A 12 -0.56 3.38 17.06
CA LEU A 12 -0.97 4.33 16.01
C LEU A 12 -0.52 5.75 16.34
N ASN A 13 -0.65 6.19 17.59
CA ASN A 13 -0.16 7.49 18.02
C ASN A 13 1.36 7.60 17.88
N SER A 14 2.10 6.55 18.19
CA SER A 14 3.55 6.51 18.00
C SER A 14 3.92 6.64 16.51
N ILE A 15 3.20 5.96 15.62
CA ILE A 15 3.40 6.06 14.18
C ILE A 15 3.17 7.50 13.71
N ILE A 16 2.06 8.10 14.10
CA ILE A 16 1.73 9.50 13.75
C ILE A 16 2.81 10.45 14.24
N TYR A 17 3.25 10.28 15.49
CA TYR A 17 4.30 11.11 16.06
C TYR A 17 5.58 11.05 15.23
N LYS A 18 6.00 9.86 14.82
CA LYS A 18 7.20 9.67 14.00
C LYS A 18 7.07 10.26 12.60
N ILE A 19 5.87 10.19 12.00
CA ILE A 19 5.62 10.83 10.71
C ILE A 19 5.89 12.34 10.79
N TYR A 20 5.41 12.98 11.87
CA TYR A 20 5.55 14.43 12.03
C TYR A 20 6.90 14.89 12.52
N THR A 21 7.67 14.03 13.18
CA THR A 21 8.94 14.44 13.83
C THR A 21 10.18 13.95 13.09
N THR A 22 10.05 13.04 12.13
CA THR A 22 11.20 12.55 11.35
C THR A 22 11.43 13.47 10.16
N GLU A 23 12.60 14.11 10.10
CA GLU A 23 12.92 15.10 9.07
C GLU A 23 13.20 14.46 7.70
N ASP A 24 13.89 13.31 7.68
CA ASP A 24 14.19 12.61 6.44
C ASP A 24 12.97 11.82 5.98
N ALA A 25 12.45 12.15 4.79
CA ALA A 25 11.23 11.54 4.27
C ALA A 25 11.40 10.05 3.94
N ASP A 26 12.57 9.64 3.52
CA ASP A 26 12.81 8.23 3.19
C ASP A 26 12.91 7.39 4.46
N ILE A 27 13.58 7.90 5.49
CA ILE A 27 13.65 7.25 6.81
C ILE A 27 12.25 7.17 7.42
N MET A 28 11.47 8.23 7.33
CA MET A 28 10.09 8.25 7.83
C MET A 28 9.26 7.15 7.17
N ARG A 29 9.35 6.99 5.86
CA ARG A 29 8.59 5.97 5.13
C ARG A 29 9.04 4.56 5.49
N GLU A 30 10.34 4.33 5.66
CA GLU A 30 10.86 3.03 6.12
C GLU A 30 10.32 2.67 7.50
N GLN A 31 10.38 3.61 8.43
CA GLN A 31 9.87 3.41 9.79
C GLN A 31 8.36 3.19 9.81
N PHE A 32 7.63 3.90 8.95
CA PHE A 32 6.19 3.70 8.81
C PHE A 32 5.85 2.26 8.43
N LEU A 33 6.51 1.73 7.39
CA LEU A 33 6.27 0.35 6.95
C LEU A 33 6.62 -0.66 8.05
N GLU A 34 7.74 -0.49 8.71
CA GLU A 34 8.15 -1.40 9.80
C GLU A 34 7.14 -1.39 10.95
N GLN A 35 6.68 -0.21 11.34
CA GLN A 35 5.75 -0.09 12.48
C GLN A 35 4.35 -0.57 12.15
N MET A 36 3.92 -0.48 10.91
CA MET A 36 2.62 -1.00 10.51
C MET A 36 2.48 -2.50 10.75
N LYS A 37 3.59 -3.25 10.81
CA LYS A 37 3.58 -4.66 11.20
C LYS A 37 2.97 -4.90 12.58
N MET A 38 2.98 -3.92 13.45
CA MET A 38 2.45 -4.05 14.81
C MET A 38 0.91 -4.00 14.86
N VAL A 39 0.28 -3.45 13.82
CA VAL A 39 -1.19 -3.29 13.78
C VAL A 39 -1.85 -3.98 12.58
N LEU A 40 -1.07 -4.37 11.57
CA LEU A 40 -1.58 -5.01 10.37
C LEU A 40 -0.69 -6.22 10.03
N ASP A 41 -1.32 -7.36 9.75
CA ASP A 41 -0.59 -8.54 9.30
C ASP A 41 -0.37 -8.47 7.79
N PHE A 42 0.88 -8.35 7.38
CA PHE A 42 1.30 -8.38 5.97
C PHE A 42 2.69 -8.99 5.86
N ASP A 43 3.06 -9.43 4.65
CA ASP A 43 4.36 -10.07 4.41
C ASP A 43 5.36 -9.13 3.76
N SER A 44 4.90 -8.27 2.87
CA SER A 44 5.72 -7.30 2.16
C SER A 44 4.93 -6.01 1.98
N ALA A 45 5.63 -4.92 1.71
CA ALA A 45 5.01 -3.64 1.46
C ALA A 45 5.89 -2.76 0.57
N ASP A 46 5.27 -1.81 -0.12
CA ASP A 46 5.97 -0.76 -0.80
C ASP A 46 5.29 0.59 -0.59
N PHE A 47 6.07 1.64 -0.70
CA PHE A 47 5.61 3.02 -0.53
C PHE A 47 6.25 3.86 -1.63
N PHE A 48 5.44 4.27 -2.60
CA PHE A 48 5.86 5.09 -3.72
C PHE A 48 5.35 6.51 -3.59
N LEU A 49 6.13 7.45 -4.09
CA LEU A 49 5.69 8.84 -4.23
C LEU A 49 5.28 9.09 -5.69
N ALA A 50 4.36 10.03 -5.87
CA ALA A 50 4.04 10.54 -7.19
C ALA A 50 5.19 11.42 -7.70
N ASP A 51 5.49 11.32 -9.00
CA ASP A 51 6.44 12.23 -9.63
C ASP A 51 5.82 13.63 -9.65
N SER A 52 6.56 14.63 -9.20
CA SER A 52 6.10 16.01 -9.15
C SER A 52 5.85 16.61 -10.53
N GLN A 53 6.48 16.10 -11.57
CA GLN A 53 6.35 16.60 -12.95
C GLN A 53 5.32 15.81 -13.77
N GLU A 54 5.19 14.51 -13.48
CA GLU A 54 4.24 13.63 -14.13
C GLU A 54 3.47 12.86 -13.06
N SER A 55 2.28 13.33 -12.71
CA SER A 55 1.51 12.81 -11.57
C SER A 55 1.07 11.36 -11.72
N ARG A 56 1.26 10.74 -12.87
CA ARG A 56 0.94 9.32 -13.10
C ARG A 56 2.15 8.39 -13.03
N HIS A 57 3.31 8.92 -12.71
CA HIS A 57 4.50 8.13 -12.52
C HIS A 57 4.80 7.97 -11.04
N LEU A 58 5.21 6.78 -10.66
CA LEU A 58 5.61 6.46 -9.29
C LEU A 58 7.12 6.45 -9.19
N VAL A 59 7.63 7.13 -8.18
CA VAL A 59 9.07 7.33 -7.98
C VAL A 59 9.45 7.12 -6.52
N ARG A 60 10.74 7.01 -6.27
CA ARG A 60 11.36 6.94 -4.93
C ARG A 60 10.74 5.86 -4.04
N PRO A 61 10.77 4.61 -4.47
CA PRO A 61 10.20 3.52 -3.68
C PRO A 61 10.97 3.31 -2.38
N VAL A 62 10.20 3.02 -1.33
CA VAL A 62 10.70 2.43 -0.09
C VAL A 62 9.98 1.10 0.07
N THR A 63 10.70 0.04 0.35
CA THR A 63 10.16 -1.31 0.40
C THR A 63 10.38 -1.97 1.75
N TYR A 64 9.51 -2.91 2.07
CA TYR A 64 9.63 -3.79 3.22
C TYR A 64 9.56 -5.24 2.73
N ASN A 65 10.62 -5.99 2.97
CA ASN A 65 10.72 -7.42 2.66
C ASN A 65 10.43 -7.75 1.19
N CYS A 66 10.81 -6.87 0.27
CA CYS A 66 10.72 -7.13 -1.17
C CYS A 66 11.67 -6.18 -1.92
N ASP A 67 11.97 -6.55 -3.16
CA ASP A 67 12.72 -5.68 -4.06
C ASP A 67 11.76 -4.72 -4.77
N ASP A 68 12.31 -3.63 -5.28
CA ASP A 68 11.54 -2.66 -6.05
C ASP A 68 11.31 -3.18 -7.47
N GLU A 69 10.04 -3.46 -7.79
CA GLU A 69 9.60 -3.97 -9.09
C GLU A 69 8.79 -2.94 -9.88
N SER A 70 8.90 -1.70 -9.54
CA SER A 70 7.94 -0.70 -9.87
C SER A 70 7.75 -0.26 -11.32
N PRO A 71 8.67 -0.43 -12.27
CA PRO A 71 8.47 0.16 -13.61
C PRO A 71 7.17 -0.25 -14.29
N MET A 72 6.60 -1.39 -13.88
CA MET A 72 5.39 -1.93 -14.49
C MET A 72 4.11 -1.53 -13.76
N TYR A 73 4.21 -0.89 -12.61
CA TYR A 73 3.07 -0.56 -11.78
C TYR A 73 2.05 0.32 -12.52
N ASP A 74 2.52 1.39 -13.11
CA ASP A 74 1.67 2.35 -13.81
C ASP A 74 0.93 1.76 -15.00
N GLU A 75 1.59 0.88 -15.74
CA GLU A 75 1.06 0.37 -17.00
C GLU A 75 0.12 -0.80 -16.81
N MET A 76 0.32 -1.58 -15.76
CA MET A 76 -0.34 -2.86 -15.59
C MET A 76 -1.36 -2.91 -14.47
N ASN A 77 -1.39 -1.94 -13.59
CA ASN A 77 -2.29 -1.95 -12.44
C ASN A 77 -3.74 -1.76 -12.88
N ALA A 78 -4.60 -2.72 -12.56
CA ALA A 78 -6.03 -2.66 -12.88
C ALA A 78 -6.73 -1.51 -12.16
N ASP A 79 -6.19 -1.04 -11.04
CA ASP A 79 -6.79 0.01 -10.20
C ASP A 79 -6.32 1.41 -10.57
N ARG A 80 -5.62 1.56 -11.68
CA ARG A 80 -4.97 2.80 -12.09
C ARG A 80 -5.84 4.05 -12.00
N GLY A 81 -7.09 3.95 -12.42
CA GLY A 81 -8.02 5.08 -12.39
C GLY A 81 -8.31 5.58 -10.98
N ILE A 82 -8.32 4.67 -10.00
CA ILE A 82 -8.54 5.00 -8.59
C ILE A 82 -7.28 5.55 -7.96
N VAL A 83 -6.14 4.93 -8.26
CA VAL A 83 -4.83 5.37 -7.74
C VAL A 83 -4.59 6.83 -8.09
N TYR A 84 -4.89 7.24 -9.31
CA TYR A 84 -4.62 8.60 -9.76
C TYR A 84 -5.79 9.56 -9.60
N SER A 85 -6.82 9.19 -8.83
CA SER A 85 -8.00 10.04 -8.63
C SER A 85 -7.76 11.28 -7.78
N GLY A 86 -6.65 11.33 -7.03
CA GLY A 86 -6.35 12.40 -6.09
C GLY A 86 -7.13 12.34 -4.79
N LYS A 87 -7.84 11.24 -4.54
CA LYS A 87 -8.59 11.00 -3.30
C LYS A 87 -7.78 10.13 -2.36
N SER A 88 -7.86 10.42 -1.06
CA SER A 88 -7.30 9.53 -0.05
C SER A 88 -8.26 8.37 0.20
N LEU A 89 -7.82 7.17 -0.12
CA LEU A 89 -8.64 5.95 -0.05
C LEU A 89 -7.81 4.80 0.48
N VAL A 90 -8.47 3.89 1.21
CA VAL A 90 -7.90 2.59 1.58
C VAL A 90 -8.88 1.52 1.11
N TYR A 91 -8.40 0.54 0.36
CA TYR A 91 -9.23 -0.54 -0.16
C TYR A 91 -8.44 -1.81 -0.38
N ARG A 92 -9.14 -2.94 -0.34
CA ARG A 92 -8.56 -4.21 -0.77
C ARG A 92 -8.65 -4.29 -2.28
N GLU A 93 -7.62 -4.84 -2.90
CA GLU A 93 -7.61 -4.99 -4.37
C GLU A 93 -8.80 -5.81 -4.86
N THR A 94 -9.21 -6.83 -4.09
CA THR A 94 -10.36 -7.68 -4.44
C THR A 94 -11.71 -6.97 -4.36
N ASP A 95 -11.77 -5.78 -3.77
CA ASP A 95 -12.97 -4.94 -3.80
C ASP A 95 -13.14 -4.24 -5.15
N MET A 96 -12.07 -4.11 -5.94
CA MET A 96 -12.06 -3.43 -7.23
C MET A 96 -12.18 -4.38 -8.41
N ILE A 97 -11.62 -5.58 -8.28
CA ILE A 97 -11.61 -6.58 -9.33
C ILE A 97 -11.72 -7.96 -8.69
N SER A 98 -12.56 -8.83 -9.24
CA SER A 98 -12.72 -10.19 -8.73
C SER A 98 -11.41 -10.96 -8.77
N ASP A 99 -11.24 -11.88 -7.82
CA ASP A 99 -10.03 -12.68 -7.72
C ASP A 99 -9.76 -13.49 -9.01
N GLU A 100 -10.81 -14.04 -9.63
CA GLU A 100 -10.70 -14.76 -10.89
C GLU A 100 -10.11 -13.91 -12.02
N LYS A 101 -10.56 -12.66 -12.14
CA LYS A 101 -10.07 -11.74 -13.18
C LYS A 101 -8.68 -11.22 -12.84
N ARG A 102 -8.45 -10.95 -11.56
CA ARG A 102 -7.21 -10.35 -11.07
C ARG A 102 -6.00 -11.25 -11.36
N VAL A 103 -6.12 -12.54 -11.10
CA VAL A 103 -5.01 -13.49 -11.32
C VAL A 103 -4.68 -13.68 -12.81
N GLN A 104 -5.58 -13.29 -13.69
CA GLN A 104 -5.36 -13.37 -15.14
C GLN A 104 -4.71 -12.11 -15.72
N THR A 105 -4.60 -11.04 -14.93
CA THR A 105 -4.00 -9.79 -15.40
C THR A 105 -2.49 -9.95 -15.61
N GLU A 106 -1.96 -9.19 -16.53
CA GLU A 106 -0.53 -9.13 -16.78
C GLU A 106 0.23 -8.66 -15.53
N TYR A 107 -0.34 -7.70 -14.82
CA TYR A 107 0.22 -7.19 -13.58
C TYR A 107 0.39 -8.29 -12.52
N TYR A 108 -0.64 -9.11 -12.30
CA TYR A 108 -0.55 -10.22 -11.37
C TYR A 108 0.52 -11.22 -11.80
N GLN A 109 0.53 -11.61 -13.07
CA GLN A 109 1.46 -12.62 -13.58
C GLN A 109 2.92 -12.17 -13.54
N LYS A 110 3.18 -10.91 -13.83
CA LYS A 110 4.54 -10.37 -13.95
C LYS A 110 5.09 -9.74 -12.68
N VAL A 111 4.22 -9.23 -11.81
CA VAL A 111 4.63 -8.55 -10.58
C VAL A 111 4.30 -9.37 -9.33
N TYR A 112 3.06 -9.81 -9.18
CA TYR A 112 2.64 -10.52 -7.96
C TYR A 112 3.25 -11.91 -7.87
N ARG A 113 3.11 -12.70 -8.93
CA ARG A 113 3.52 -14.09 -8.93
C ARG A 113 5.01 -14.30 -8.65
N PRO A 114 5.94 -13.57 -9.28
CA PRO A 114 7.36 -13.71 -8.97
C PRO A 114 7.73 -13.38 -7.53
N ASN A 115 6.96 -12.51 -6.86
CA ASN A 115 7.14 -12.16 -5.47
C ASN A 115 6.35 -13.04 -4.49
N ASN A 116 5.62 -14.01 -4.99
CA ASN A 116 4.73 -14.87 -4.21
C ASN A 116 3.60 -14.09 -3.52
N TRP A 117 3.23 -12.94 -4.04
CA TRP A 117 2.12 -12.12 -3.52
C TRP A 117 0.79 -12.59 -4.09
N HIS A 118 -0.27 -12.41 -3.32
CA HIS A 118 -1.62 -12.73 -3.78
C HIS A 118 -2.64 -11.66 -3.42
N TYR A 119 -2.74 -11.26 -2.16
CA TYR A 119 -3.68 -10.24 -1.72
C TYR A 119 -2.97 -8.93 -1.41
N ALA A 120 -3.68 -7.83 -1.61
CA ALA A 120 -3.15 -6.50 -1.35
C ALA A 120 -4.21 -5.56 -0.77
N ILE A 121 -3.77 -4.71 0.14
CA ILE A 121 -4.47 -3.49 0.55
C ILE A 121 -3.68 -2.32 -0.01
N GLN A 122 -4.37 -1.37 -0.63
CA GLN A 122 -3.77 -0.13 -1.11
C GLN A 122 -4.27 1.07 -0.31
N MET A 123 -3.32 1.90 0.07
CA MET A 123 -3.59 3.18 0.73
C MET A 123 -3.15 4.29 -0.22
N ILE A 124 -4.12 4.98 -0.81
CA ILE A 124 -3.86 6.07 -1.74
C ILE A 124 -3.76 7.37 -0.95
N LEU A 125 -2.69 8.11 -1.19
CA LEU A 125 -2.45 9.39 -0.56
C LEU A 125 -2.75 10.50 -1.55
N GLY A 126 -3.81 11.26 -1.27
CA GLY A 126 -4.22 12.38 -2.09
C GLY A 126 -4.50 13.62 -1.25
N ARG A 127 -4.33 14.79 -1.83
CA ARG A 127 -4.64 16.07 -1.20
C ARG A 127 -5.05 17.08 -2.26
N ASN A 128 -6.19 17.74 -2.06
CA ASN A 128 -6.68 18.76 -3.00
C ASN A 128 -6.78 18.24 -4.44
N LYS A 129 -7.27 17.01 -4.62
CA LYS A 129 -7.39 16.33 -5.92
C LYS A 129 -6.04 16.01 -6.59
N GLU A 130 -4.95 16.09 -5.84
CA GLU A 130 -3.62 15.76 -6.33
C GLU A 130 -3.18 14.43 -5.75
N PHE A 131 -2.68 13.53 -6.60
CA PHE A 131 -2.10 12.25 -6.19
C PHE A 131 -0.70 12.48 -5.63
N LEU A 132 -0.47 12.07 -4.40
CA LEU A 132 0.81 12.25 -3.71
C LEU A 132 1.63 10.98 -3.60
N GLY A 133 0.98 9.84 -3.54
CA GLY A 133 1.68 8.57 -3.39
C GLY A 133 0.74 7.42 -3.07
N VAL A 134 1.31 6.23 -2.99
CA VAL A 134 0.57 5.01 -2.67
C VAL A 134 1.41 4.09 -1.80
N VAL A 135 0.76 3.52 -0.80
CA VAL A 135 1.32 2.45 0.03
C VAL A 135 0.54 1.18 -0.26
N THR A 136 1.24 0.09 -0.52
CA THR A 136 0.61 -1.21 -0.73
C THR A 136 1.17 -2.21 0.26
N PHE A 137 0.28 -2.95 0.93
CA PHE A 137 0.63 -4.06 1.81
C PHE A 137 0.20 -5.35 1.15
N TYR A 138 1.08 -6.34 1.12
CA TYR A 138 0.86 -7.61 0.43
C TYR A 138 0.84 -8.78 1.40
N ARG A 139 -0.03 -9.76 1.10
CA ARG A 139 0.01 -11.10 1.71
C ARG A 139 0.36 -12.13 0.67
N THR A 140 1.16 -13.12 1.06
CA THR A 140 1.62 -14.17 0.17
C THR A 140 0.52 -15.19 -0.14
N ILE A 141 0.73 -15.96 -1.20
CA ILE A 141 -0.14 -17.08 -1.61
C ILE A 141 -0.30 -18.05 -0.44
N GLY A 142 -1.54 -18.46 -0.17
CA GLY A 142 -1.86 -19.38 0.91
C GLY A 142 -2.34 -18.73 2.19
N LYS A 143 -2.17 -17.42 2.32
CA LYS A 143 -2.73 -16.66 3.44
C LYS A 143 -4.14 -16.17 3.12
N ASP A 144 -4.91 -15.86 4.17
CA ASP A 144 -6.23 -15.26 4.02
C ASP A 144 -6.13 -13.85 3.49
N ASN A 145 -7.21 -13.41 2.80
CA ASN A 145 -7.35 -12.02 2.37
C ASN A 145 -7.43 -11.11 3.58
N PHE A 146 -7.10 -9.84 3.37
CA PHE A 146 -7.33 -8.80 4.35
C PHE A 146 -8.83 -8.72 4.68
N GLN A 147 -9.13 -8.46 5.94
CA GLN A 147 -10.51 -8.29 6.39
C GLN A 147 -10.96 -6.86 6.18
N TYR A 148 -12.27 -6.66 6.10
CA TYR A 148 -12.85 -5.32 6.03
C TYR A 148 -12.39 -4.45 7.20
N ASP A 149 -12.25 -5.04 8.38
CA ASP A 149 -11.81 -4.31 9.56
C ASP A 149 -10.38 -3.77 9.44
N ASP A 150 -9.54 -4.40 8.63
CA ASP A 150 -8.15 -3.96 8.43
C ASP A 150 -8.07 -2.59 7.74
N ILE A 151 -9.05 -2.24 6.89
CA ILE A 151 -9.05 -0.94 6.22
C ILE A 151 -9.48 0.23 7.13
N PHE A 152 -9.96 -0.05 8.32
CA PHE A 152 -10.37 0.99 9.29
C PHE A 152 -9.35 1.18 10.43
N ILE A 153 -8.18 0.62 10.31
CA ILE A 153 -7.05 0.87 11.19
C ILE A 153 -6.21 2.05 10.65
#